data_b8bd20aab092046fece6ff27877a2abb
#
_entry.id   b8bd20aab092046fece6ff27877a2abb
#
_cell.length_a   1.000
_cell.length_b   1.000
_cell.length_c   1.000
_cell.angle_alpha   90.00
_cell.angle_beta   90.00
_cell.angle_gamma   90.00
#
_symmetry.space_group_name_H-M   'P 1'
#
loop_
_entity.id
_entity.type
_entity.pdbx_description
1 polymer ?
#
loop_
_entity_poly.entity_id
_entity_poly.type
_entity_poly.pdbx_seq_one_letter_code
_entity_poly.pdbx_strand_id
1 'polypeptide(L)' 'MKVYIVQVTPEASLGKVSQEGYSTLEKAQAFVESRFDRPQRVSPYLYRTEDFTDYLIYEVNIV' A
#
# COMPACT_ATOMS: atom_id res chain seq x y z
N MET A 1 -8.92 3.68 -17.89
CA MET A 1 -8.21 4.43 -16.85
C MET A 1 -7.78 3.47 -15.75
N LYS A 2 -6.55 3.60 -15.30
CA LYS A 2 -6.03 2.75 -14.23
C LYS A 2 -5.82 3.56 -12.97
N VAL A 3 -6.15 2.94 -11.83
CA VAL A 3 -5.91 3.51 -10.51
C VAL A 3 -5.15 2.47 -9.70
N TYR A 4 -4.17 2.92 -8.94
CA TYR A 4 -3.37 2.05 -8.07
C TYR A 4 -3.81 2.30 -6.64
N ILE A 5 -4.33 1.24 -6.01
CA ILE A 5 -4.87 1.32 -4.67
C ILE A 5 -3.83 0.81 -3.69
N VAL A 6 -3.55 1.60 -2.66
CA VAL A 6 -2.72 1.16 -1.54
C VAL A 6 -3.65 0.73 -0.42
N GLN A 7 -3.57 -0.54 -0.07
CA GLN A 7 -4.36 -1.09 1.03
C GLN A 7 -3.43 -1.35 2.21
N VAL A 8 -3.75 -0.76 3.35
CA VAL A 8 -2.96 -0.94 4.57
C VAL A 8 -3.66 -1.94 5.46
N THR A 9 -2.98 -3.04 5.77
CA THR A 9 -3.52 -4.11 6.60
C THR A 9 -2.63 -4.28 7.82
N PRO A 10 -3.02 -3.74 8.99
CA PRO A 10 -2.25 -3.94 10.22
C PRO A 10 -2.35 -5.40 10.68
N GLU A 11 -1.27 -5.90 11.29
CA GLU A 11 -1.29 -7.26 11.81
C GLU A 11 -2.35 -7.46 12.88
N ALA A 12 -2.45 -6.52 13.78
CA ALA A 12 -3.40 -6.59 14.88
C ALA A 12 -4.85 -6.44 14.43
N SER A 13 -5.12 -6.52 13.22
CA SER A 13 -6.35 -6.43 12.45
C SER A 13 -7.65 -6.31 13.26
N LEU A 14 -7.62 -5.52 14.31
CA LEU A 14 -8.84 -5.18 15.01
C LEU A 14 -9.57 -4.14 14.19
N GLY A 15 -9.42 -4.32 12.86
CA GLY A 15 -10.37 -3.77 12.13
C GLY A 15 -10.15 -2.88 10.96
N LYS A 16 -9.44 -1.87 10.90
CA LYS A 16 -9.62 -0.93 9.79
C LYS A 16 -8.55 -1.08 8.72
N VAL A 17 -8.93 -1.63 7.60
CA VAL A 17 -8.14 -1.56 6.38
C VAL A 17 -8.34 -0.17 5.78
N SER A 18 -7.25 0.59 5.63
CA SER A 18 -7.28 1.87 4.96
C SER A 18 -6.96 1.67 3.48
N GLN A 19 -7.60 2.46 2.62
CA GLN A 19 -7.34 2.41 1.19
C GLN A 19 -7.21 3.81 0.63
N GLU A 20 -6.22 4.02 -0.26
CA GLU A 20 -6.06 5.27 -1.00
C GLU A 20 -5.71 4.98 -2.45
N GLY A 21 -6.22 5.81 -3.36
CA GLY A 21 -6.00 5.65 -4.79
C GLY A 21 -4.98 6.63 -5.33
N TYR A 22 -4.16 6.15 -6.26
CA TYR A 22 -3.14 6.94 -6.93
C TYR A 22 -3.21 6.71 -8.45
N SER A 23 -2.86 7.73 -9.21
CA SER A 23 -2.97 7.65 -10.66
C SER A 23 -1.82 6.87 -11.31
N THR A 24 -0.71 6.68 -10.61
CA THR A 24 0.42 5.90 -11.11
C THR A 24 0.98 4.99 -10.02
N LEU A 25 1.66 3.92 -10.45
CA LEU A 25 2.33 3.02 -9.53
C LEU A 25 3.41 3.76 -8.74
N GLU A 26 4.16 4.63 -9.40
CA GLU A 26 5.23 5.38 -8.75
C GLU A 26 4.71 6.25 -7.62
N LYS A 27 3.56 6.88 -7.80
CA LYS A 27 2.94 7.69 -6.74
C LYS A 27 2.52 6.82 -5.57
N ALA A 28 1.94 5.65 -5.83
CA ALA A 28 1.56 4.73 -4.78
C ALA A 28 2.78 4.24 -4.00
N GLN A 29 3.85 3.87 -4.70
CA GLN A 29 5.09 3.44 -4.05
C GLN A 29 5.70 4.57 -3.24
N ALA A 30 5.71 5.79 -3.77
CA ALA A 30 6.25 6.95 -3.06
C ALA A 30 5.50 7.20 -1.76
N PHE A 31 4.18 7.07 -1.77
CA PHE A 31 3.39 7.20 -0.56
C PHE A 31 3.83 6.18 0.50
N VAL A 32 3.93 4.91 0.11
CA VAL A 32 4.31 3.85 1.05
C VAL A 32 5.73 4.08 1.57
N GLU A 33 6.65 4.43 0.69
CA GLU A 33 8.05 4.65 1.06
C GLU A 33 8.25 5.87 1.96
N SER A 34 7.31 6.80 1.95
CA SER A 34 7.37 7.99 2.80
C SER A 34 6.76 7.79 4.19
N ARG A 35 6.22 6.60 4.48
CA ARG A 35 5.59 6.36 5.77
C ARG A 35 6.63 6.31 6.88
N PHE A 36 6.27 6.85 8.05
CA PHE A 36 7.18 6.94 9.18
C PHE A 36 7.51 5.57 9.80
N ASP A 37 6.69 4.56 9.56
CA ASP A 37 6.89 3.20 10.08
C ASP A 37 7.84 2.36 9.21
N ARG A 38 8.45 2.99 8.21
CA ARG A 38 9.54 2.44 7.38
C ARG A 38 9.21 1.10 6.75
N PRO A 39 8.19 1.03 5.90
CA PRO A 39 7.89 -0.23 5.22
C PRO A 39 9.07 -0.68 4.34
N GLN A 40 9.35 -1.96 4.35
CA GLN A 40 10.38 -2.56 3.51
C GLN A 40 9.75 -3.17 2.27
N ARG A 41 10.37 -2.94 1.12
CA ARG A 41 9.85 -3.48 -0.14
C ARG A 41 10.07 -5.00 -0.17
N VAL A 42 8.98 -5.75 -0.22
CA VAL A 42 9.01 -7.20 -0.42
C VAL A 42 8.89 -7.51 -1.92
N SER A 43 8.04 -6.76 -2.61
CA SER A 43 7.88 -6.84 -4.05
C SER A 43 7.46 -5.46 -4.55
N PRO A 44 7.39 -5.22 -5.88
CA PRO A 44 6.94 -3.92 -6.39
C PRO A 44 5.53 -3.52 -5.92
N TYR A 45 4.75 -4.48 -5.45
CA TYR A 45 3.36 -4.27 -5.05
C TYR A 45 3.10 -4.57 -3.58
N LEU A 46 4.14 -4.95 -2.83
CA LEU A 46 3.97 -5.31 -1.42
C LEU A 46 5.11 -4.76 -0.58
N TYR A 47 4.76 -4.04 0.47
CA TYR A 47 5.69 -3.57 1.49
C TYR A 47 5.23 -4.09 2.84
N ARG A 48 6.18 -4.34 3.73
CA ARG A 48 5.89 -4.84 5.08
C ARG A 48 6.75 -4.11 6.09
N THR A 49 6.17 -3.77 7.24
CA THR A 49 6.89 -3.15 8.34
C THR A 49 7.38 -4.20 9.34
N GLU A 50 8.20 -3.78 10.30
CA GLU A 50 8.70 -4.68 11.33
C GLU A 50 7.58 -5.23 12.22
N ASP A 51 6.49 -4.48 12.40
CA ASP A 51 5.36 -4.92 13.19
C ASP A 51 4.30 -5.65 12.35
N PHE A 52 4.69 -6.10 11.16
CA PHE A 52 3.86 -6.90 10.25
C PHE A 52 2.63 -6.18 9.73
N THR A 53 2.71 -4.88 9.58
CA THR A 53 1.72 -4.12 8.82
C THR A 53 2.05 -4.27 7.32
N ASP A 54 1.09 -4.69 6.54
CA ASP A 54 1.27 -4.87 5.11
C ASP A 54 0.68 -3.68 4.35
N TYR A 55 1.46 -3.17 3.40
CA TYR A 55 1.02 -2.18 2.44
C TYR A 55 0.96 -2.87 1.08
N LEU A 56 -0.24 -3.18 0.63
CA LEU A 56 -0.45 -3.85 -0.64
C LEU A 56 -0.91 -2.84 -1.69
N ILE A 57 -0.23 -2.84 -2.83
CA ILE A 57 -0.62 -2.00 -3.98
C ILE A 57 -1.23 -2.91 -5.02
N TYR A 58 -2.40 -2.54 -5.53
CA TYR A 58 -2.98 -3.29 -6.63
C TYR A 58 -3.60 -2.35 -7.65
N GLU A 59 -3.62 -2.81 -8.88
CA GLU A 59 -4.12 -2.06 -10.01
C GLU A 59 -5.61 -2.32 -10.20
N VAL A 60 -6.38 -1.26 -10.36
CA VAL A 60 -7.80 -1.34 -10.69
C VAL A 60 -8.02 -0.62 -12.00
N ASN A 61 -8.66 -1.31 -12.93
CA ASN A 61 -8.98 -0.72 -14.22
C ASN A 61 -10.40 -0.16 -14.17
N ILE A 62 -10.52 1.15 -14.33
CA ILE A 62 -11.81 1.84 -14.30
C ILE A 62 -12.30 2.00 -15.73
N VAL A 63 -13.44 1.46 -16.00
CA VAL A 63 -14.05 1.51 -17.33
C VAL A 63 -14.84 2.80 -17.50
#